data_8960679afbc2a6d3da29a6250f7f7316
#
_entry.id   8960679afbc2a6d3da29a6250f7f7316
#
_cell.length_a   1.000
_cell.length_b   1.000
_cell.length_c   1.000
_cell.angle_alpha   90.00
_cell.angle_beta   90.00
_cell.angle_gamma   90.00
#
_symmetry.space_group_name_H-M   'P 1'
#
loop_
_entity.id
_entity.type
_entity.pdbx_description
1 polymer ?
#
loop_
_entity_poly.entity_id
_entity_poly.type
_entity_poly.pdbx_seq_one_letter_code
_entity_poly.pdbx_strand_id
1 'polypeptide(L)'
;APHLLAPIAIAAYSYMALVPVIIPLVVKLTCSKKELMINMKEQDKLYPSKTEFKNMRALKIIFPIAVTTIVAIIVPDAVSLVGMLMFGNLIKEIGANTSRLFETASNGIMNAATIFLGLSVGATMTVDAFLNFQTLGIVAGGFLAFGFSIFGGILLVKVMNLFSKKKINPLVGATGLSAVPMASRVANDIALKYDPKNHVLNYCMSSNVAGVIGSAVAAGILISFLG
;
A
#
# COMPACT_ATOMS: atom_id res chain seq x y z
N ALA A 1 11.38 -18.75 11.83
CA ALA A 1 10.26 -19.55 12.40
C ALA A 1 9.41 -20.17 11.28
N PRO A 2 9.90 -21.24 10.59
CA PRO A 2 9.19 -21.86 9.45
C PRO A 2 7.79 -22.37 9.80
N HIS A 3 7.57 -22.79 11.06
CA HIS A 3 6.27 -23.27 11.55
C HIS A 3 5.16 -22.19 11.57
N LEU A 4 5.53 -20.90 11.53
CA LEU A 4 4.58 -19.79 11.49
C LEU A 4 4.21 -19.38 10.07
N LEU A 5 4.85 -19.93 9.05
CA LEU A 5 4.66 -19.48 7.66
C LEU A 5 3.20 -19.68 7.20
N ALA A 6 2.62 -20.84 7.46
CA ALA A 6 1.22 -21.12 7.13
C ALA A 6 0.23 -20.24 7.94
N PRO A 7 0.30 -20.15 9.28
CA PRO A 7 -0.53 -19.21 10.05
C PRO A 7 -0.43 -17.77 9.60
N ILE A 8 0.77 -17.27 9.31
CA ILE A 8 0.98 -15.89 8.85
C ILE A 8 0.38 -15.68 7.45
N ALA A 9 0.57 -16.62 6.53
CA ALA A 9 -0.01 -16.53 5.19
C ALA A 9 -1.54 -16.50 5.25
N ILE A 10 -2.15 -17.40 6.04
CA ILE A 10 -3.60 -17.43 6.28
C ILE A 10 -4.09 -16.10 6.84
N ALA A 11 -3.43 -15.57 7.86
CA ALA A 11 -3.77 -14.28 8.46
C ALA A 11 -3.67 -13.15 7.43
N ALA A 12 -2.55 -13.06 6.67
CA ALA A 12 -2.31 -12.04 5.68
C ALA A 12 -3.41 -11.98 4.60
N TYR A 13 -3.79 -13.13 4.05
CA TYR A 13 -4.89 -13.19 3.07
C TYR A 13 -6.25 -12.91 3.69
N SER A 14 -6.50 -13.36 4.93
CA SER A 14 -7.76 -13.13 5.63
C SER A 14 -8.00 -11.64 5.90
N TYR A 15 -7.04 -10.90 6.46
CA TYR A 15 -7.25 -9.49 6.71
C TYR A 15 -7.20 -8.65 5.42
N MET A 16 -6.49 -9.08 4.38
CA MET A 16 -6.54 -8.42 3.07
C MET A 16 -7.96 -8.51 2.48
N ALA A 17 -8.63 -9.66 2.62
CA ALA A 17 -10.03 -9.82 2.23
C ALA A 17 -10.99 -8.95 3.08
N LEU A 18 -10.62 -8.62 4.32
CA LEU A 18 -11.40 -7.78 5.23
C LEU A 18 -11.17 -6.27 5.04
N VAL A 19 -10.21 -5.84 4.22
CA VAL A 19 -9.95 -4.42 3.93
C VAL A 19 -11.20 -3.64 3.54
N PRO A 20 -12.12 -4.16 2.68
CA PRO A 20 -13.38 -3.49 2.34
C PRO A 20 -14.33 -3.27 3.52
N VAL A 21 -14.14 -3.98 4.62
CA VAL A 21 -14.92 -3.85 5.87
C VAL A 21 -14.19 -2.94 6.85
N ILE A 22 -12.89 -3.12 7.03
CA ILE A 22 -12.09 -2.39 8.03
C ILE A 22 -12.00 -0.90 7.67
N ILE A 23 -11.69 -0.55 6.41
CA ILE A 23 -11.55 0.85 6.01
C ILE A 23 -12.85 1.64 6.23
N PRO A 24 -14.03 1.22 5.74
CA PRO A 24 -15.26 1.96 6.01
C PRO A 24 -15.58 2.09 7.50
N LEU A 25 -15.30 1.06 8.31
CA LEU A 25 -15.53 1.08 9.75
C LEU A 25 -14.69 2.17 10.42
N VAL A 26 -13.37 2.16 10.18
CA VAL A 26 -12.44 3.13 10.79
C VAL A 26 -12.73 4.55 10.29
N VAL A 27 -12.99 4.71 8.99
CA VAL A 27 -13.33 6.01 8.38
C VAL A 27 -14.62 6.57 8.99
N LYS A 28 -15.66 5.74 9.18
CA LYS A 28 -16.92 6.16 9.81
C LYS A 28 -16.74 6.62 11.26
N LEU A 29 -15.84 5.98 12.00
CA LEU A 29 -15.54 6.32 13.38
C LEU A 29 -14.66 7.57 13.53
N THR A 30 -13.86 7.87 12.54
CA THR A 30 -12.78 8.87 12.65
C THR A 30 -12.96 10.11 11.79
N CYS A 31 -13.70 10.03 10.69
CA CYS A 31 -13.81 11.12 9.71
C CYS A 31 -15.20 11.76 9.75
N SER A 32 -15.24 13.08 9.65
CA SER A 32 -16.48 13.83 9.44
C SER A 32 -16.87 13.88 7.97
N LYS A 33 -18.16 14.12 7.66
CA LYS A 33 -18.63 14.29 6.27
C LYS A 33 -17.89 15.42 5.55
N LYS A 34 -17.61 16.52 6.25
CA LYS A 34 -16.88 17.66 5.66
C LYS A 34 -15.47 17.29 5.23
N GLU A 35 -14.78 16.46 5.99
CA GLU A 35 -13.43 15.98 5.65
C GLU A 35 -13.46 15.02 4.45
N LEU A 36 -14.46 14.16 4.37
CA LEU A 36 -14.61 13.20 3.26
C LEU A 36 -14.99 13.89 1.93
N MET A 37 -15.60 15.07 2.00
CA MET A 37 -15.93 15.89 0.83
C MET A 37 -14.76 16.77 0.34
N ILE A 38 -13.59 16.74 0.98
CA ILE A 38 -12.42 17.46 0.49
C ILE A 38 -12.05 16.92 -0.90
N ASN A 39 -12.28 17.72 -1.94
CA ASN A 39 -11.99 17.35 -3.32
C ASN A 39 -10.53 17.61 -3.67
N MET A 40 -9.78 16.53 -3.90
CA MET A 40 -8.33 16.62 -4.15
C MET A 40 -7.98 17.37 -5.42
N LYS A 41 -8.79 17.24 -6.49
CA LYS A 41 -8.56 17.98 -7.74
C LYS A 41 -8.78 19.48 -7.58
N GLU A 42 -9.76 19.88 -6.77
CA GLU A 42 -9.98 21.29 -6.44
C GLU A 42 -8.84 21.83 -5.59
N GLN A 43 -8.36 21.08 -4.62
CA GLN A 43 -7.19 21.44 -3.83
C GLN A 43 -5.94 21.64 -4.69
N ASP A 44 -5.73 20.80 -5.70
CA ASP A 44 -4.60 20.94 -6.64
C ASP A 44 -4.73 22.20 -7.51
N LYS A 45 -5.95 22.59 -7.90
CA LYS A 45 -6.21 23.82 -8.65
C LYS A 45 -6.00 25.08 -7.79
N LEU A 46 -6.47 25.06 -6.54
CA LEU A 46 -6.35 26.18 -5.60
C LEU A 46 -4.89 26.37 -5.13
N TYR A 47 -4.17 25.29 -4.98
CA TYR A 47 -2.80 25.27 -4.49
C TYR A 47 -1.90 24.45 -5.43
N PRO A 48 -1.62 24.95 -6.64
CA PRO A 48 -0.78 24.25 -7.62
C PRO A 48 0.63 24.07 -7.08
N SER A 49 1.27 22.95 -7.43
CA SER A 49 2.68 22.72 -7.10
C SER A 49 3.55 23.78 -7.79
N LYS A 50 4.39 24.47 -7.03
CA LYS A 50 5.36 25.42 -7.56
C LYS A 50 6.60 24.77 -8.16
N THR A 51 6.77 23.47 -7.93
CA THR A 51 7.95 22.73 -8.36
C THR A 51 7.68 22.08 -9.71
N GLU A 52 8.15 22.71 -10.77
CA GLU A 52 8.22 22.12 -12.10
C GLU A 52 9.61 21.50 -12.27
N PHE A 53 9.67 20.17 -12.34
CA PHE A 53 10.91 19.49 -12.65
C PHE A 53 11.20 19.59 -14.16
N LYS A 54 12.32 20.20 -14.51
CA LYS A 54 12.75 20.44 -15.91
C LYS A 54 12.86 19.15 -16.73
N ASN A 55 13.15 18.02 -16.09
CA ASN A 55 13.25 16.72 -16.76
C ASN A 55 12.56 15.63 -15.92
N MET A 56 11.24 15.58 -16.00
CA MET A 56 10.42 14.60 -15.26
C MET A 56 10.76 13.15 -15.65
N ARG A 57 11.12 12.88 -16.92
CA ARG A 57 11.49 11.53 -17.38
C ARG A 57 12.77 11.04 -16.72
N ALA A 58 13.79 11.87 -16.65
CA ALA A 58 15.05 11.50 -15.99
C ALA A 58 14.80 11.23 -14.49
N LEU A 59 14.01 12.07 -13.83
CA LEU A 59 13.65 11.88 -12.41
C LEU A 59 12.96 10.54 -12.17
N LYS A 60 12.02 10.15 -13.02
CA LYS A 60 11.30 8.88 -12.91
C LYS A 60 12.19 7.65 -13.14
N ILE A 61 13.24 7.77 -13.93
CA ILE A 61 14.22 6.71 -14.15
C ILE A 61 15.24 6.66 -13.00
N ILE A 62 15.69 7.81 -12.50
CA ILE A 62 16.68 7.87 -11.43
C ILE A 62 16.06 7.45 -10.08
N PHE A 63 14.80 7.77 -9.84
CA PHE A 63 14.11 7.49 -8.58
C PHE A 63 14.18 6.01 -8.15
N PRO A 64 13.81 5.02 -8.97
CA PRO A 64 13.87 3.62 -8.58
C PRO A 64 15.30 3.13 -8.31
N ILE A 65 16.28 3.64 -9.06
CA ILE A 65 17.70 3.31 -8.85
C ILE A 65 18.16 3.88 -7.51
N ALA A 66 17.89 5.16 -7.25
CA ALA A 66 18.26 5.82 -6.01
C ALA A 66 17.63 5.16 -4.77
N VAL A 67 16.32 4.86 -4.83
CA VAL A 67 15.61 4.19 -3.72
C VAL A 67 16.19 2.82 -3.45
N THR A 68 16.43 2.00 -4.49
CA THR A 68 17.05 0.68 -4.32
C THR A 68 18.44 0.78 -3.71
N THR A 69 19.25 1.72 -4.17
CA THR A 69 20.61 1.93 -3.65
C THR A 69 20.59 2.36 -2.19
N ILE A 70 19.73 3.31 -1.84
CA ILE A 70 19.59 3.79 -0.45
C ILE A 70 19.14 2.65 0.47
N VAL A 71 18.13 1.89 0.06
CA VAL A 71 17.63 0.74 0.84
C VAL A 71 18.71 -0.34 0.97
N ALA A 72 19.48 -0.61 -0.09
CA ALA A 72 20.59 -1.57 -0.04
C ALA A 72 21.67 -1.21 1.00
N ILE A 73 21.91 0.08 1.18
CA ILE A 73 22.92 0.56 2.14
C ILE A 73 22.37 0.55 3.57
N ILE A 74 21.10 0.96 3.76
CA ILE A 74 20.55 1.17 5.10
C ILE A 74 19.89 -0.10 5.65
N VAL A 75 19.16 -0.84 4.81
CA VAL A 75 18.38 -2.03 5.20
C VAL A 75 18.53 -3.13 4.15
N PRO A 76 19.68 -3.85 4.14
CA PRO A 76 19.96 -4.88 3.13
C PRO A 76 18.86 -5.95 2.99
N ASP A 77 18.25 -6.37 4.11
CA ASP A 77 17.20 -7.40 4.13
C ASP A 77 15.91 -6.99 3.39
N ALA A 78 15.67 -5.70 3.22
CA ALA A 78 14.52 -5.19 2.45
C ALA A 78 14.79 -5.09 0.93
N VAL A 79 16.03 -5.27 0.48
CA VAL A 79 16.43 -5.02 -0.92
C VAL A 79 15.69 -5.92 -1.89
N SER A 80 15.49 -7.19 -1.57
CA SER A 80 14.81 -8.14 -2.44
C SER A 80 13.39 -7.66 -2.80
N LEU A 81 12.64 -7.16 -1.82
CA LEU A 81 11.27 -6.73 -2.00
C LEU A 81 11.19 -5.33 -2.64
N VAL A 82 11.91 -4.37 -2.06
CA VAL A 82 11.92 -2.99 -2.56
C VAL A 82 12.59 -2.91 -3.93
N GLY A 83 13.69 -3.64 -4.13
CA GLY A 83 14.40 -3.69 -5.40
C GLY A 83 13.55 -4.24 -6.55
N MET A 84 12.78 -5.30 -6.32
CA MET A 84 11.87 -5.84 -7.34
C MET A 84 10.71 -4.89 -7.65
N LEU A 85 10.16 -4.18 -6.65
CA LEU A 85 9.18 -3.12 -6.87
C LEU A 85 9.77 -1.99 -7.72
N MET A 86 10.98 -1.54 -7.38
CA MET A 86 11.68 -0.48 -8.10
C MET A 86 12.12 -0.92 -9.50
N PHE A 87 12.50 -2.17 -9.67
CA PHE A 87 12.82 -2.74 -10.98
C PHE A 87 11.61 -2.74 -11.92
N GLY A 88 10.43 -3.16 -11.42
CA GLY A 88 9.19 -3.07 -12.19
C GLY A 88 8.84 -1.63 -12.59
N ASN A 89 9.05 -0.66 -11.68
CA ASN A 89 8.89 0.76 -11.97
C ASN A 89 9.88 1.23 -13.04
N LEU A 90 11.15 0.85 -12.93
CA LEU A 90 12.20 1.21 -13.89
C LEU A 90 11.88 0.70 -15.31
N ILE A 91 11.49 -0.56 -15.46
CA ILE A 91 11.08 -1.13 -16.75
C ILE A 91 9.95 -0.33 -17.38
N LYS A 92 8.96 0.08 -16.57
CA LYS A 92 7.83 0.90 -17.02
C LYS A 92 8.29 2.28 -17.50
N GLU A 93 9.14 2.96 -16.77
CA GLU A 93 9.52 4.36 -17.03
C GLU A 93 10.59 4.49 -18.15
N ILE A 94 11.37 3.44 -18.46
CA ILE A 94 12.24 3.40 -19.65
C ILE A 94 11.41 3.50 -20.94
N GLY A 95 10.22 2.91 -20.96
CA GLY A 95 9.23 3.15 -22.01
C GLY A 95 9.32 2.18 -23.20
N ALA A 96 9.37 2.70 -24.44
CA ALA A 96 9.15 1.90 -25.66
C ALA A 96 10.10 0.70 -25.80
N ASN A 97 11.35 0.83 -25.36
CA ASN A 97 12.36 -0.25 -25.49
C ASN A 97 12.09 -1.43 -24.53
N THR A 98 11.33 -1.22 -23.46
CA THR A 98 11.02 -2.21 -22.42
C THR A 98 9.53 -2.53 -22.32
N SER A 99 8.69 -2.00 -23.23
CA SER A 99 7.24 -2.19 -23.19
C SER A 99 6.84 -3.67 -23.20
N ARG A 100 7.46 -4.49 -24.03
CA ARG A 100 7.24 -5.94 -24.09
C ARG A 100 7.59 -6.64 -22.77
N LEU A 101 8.69 -6.25 -22.13
CA LEU A 101 9.08 -6.78 -20.82
C LEU A 101 8.08 -6.39 -19.75
N PHE A 102 7.65 -5.13 -19.77
CA PHE A 102 6.63 -4.64 -18.84
C PHE A 102 5.30 -5.38 -19.00
N GLU A 103 4.82 -5.55 -20.25
CA GLU A 103 3.58 -6.30 -20.52
C GLU A 103 3.69 -7.77 -20.08
N THR A 104 4.81 -8.43 -20.37
CA THR A 104 5.04 -9.82 -19.96
C THR A 104 5.08 -9.94 -18.44
N ALA A 105 5.80 -9.05 -17.75
CA ALA A 105 5.91 -9.06 -16.30
C ALA A 105 4.58 -8.76 -15.62
N SER A 106 3.85 -7.74 -16.10
CA SER A 106 2.58 -7.30 -15.48
C SER A 106 1.38 -8.18 -15.79
N ASN A 107 1.43 -9.02 -16.81
CA ASN A 107 0.35 -9.92 -17.18
C ASN A 107 0.77 -11.40 -17.06
N GLY A 108 1.65 -11.88 -17.94
CA GLY A 108 1.97 -13.30 -18.01
C GLY A 108 2.63 -13.83 -16.74
N ILE A 109 3.75 -13.23 -16.34
CA ILE A 109 4.51 -13.67 -15.15
C ILE A 109 3.69 -13.43 -13.88
N MET A 110 3.03 -12.28 -13.75
CA MET A 110 2.22 -11.98 -12.57
C MET A 110 1.04 -12.94 -12.42
N ASN A 111 0.35 -13.28 -13.51
CA ASN A 111 -0.75 -14.24 -13.47
C ASN A 111 -0.26 -15.65 -13.11
N ALA A 112 0.83 -16.13 -13.71
CA ALA A 112 1.44 -17.41 -13.37
C ALA A 112 1.87 -17.45 -11.89
N ALA A 113 2.58 -16.41 -11.43
CA ALA A 113 3.01 -16.30 -10.03
C ALA A 113 1.81 -16.29 -9.07
N THR A 114 0.72 -15.59 -9.42
CA THR A 114 -0.50 -15.55 -8.62
C THR A 114 -1.14 -16.93 -8.51
N ILE A 115 -1.21 -17.69 -9.61
CA ILE A 115 -1.76 -19.07 -9.61
C ILE A 115 -0.91 -19.97 -8.71
N PHE A 116 0.42 -19.99 -8.91
CA PHE A 116 1.30 -20.84 -8.12
C PHE A 116 1.31 -20.44 -6.64
N LEU A 117 1.30 -19.16 -6.34
CA LEU A 117 1.21 -18.65 -4.98
C LEU A 117 -0.12 -19.09 -4.33
N GLY A 118 -1.25 -18.91 -5.04
CA GLY A 118 -2.56 -19.31 -4.55
C GLY A 118 -2.65 -20.82 -4.28
N LEU A 119 -2.14 -21.66 -5.18
CA LEU A 119 -2.09 -23.09 -5.00
C LEU A 119 -1.18 -23.50 -3.82
N SER A 120 0.02 -22.91 -3.73
CA SER A 120 0.97 -23.20 -2.66
C SER A 120 0.42 -22.82 -1.29
N VAL A 121 -0.14 -21.61 -1.17
CA VAL A 121 -0.76 -21.16 0.09
C VAL A 121 -2.02 -21.98 0.40
N GLY A 122 -2.87 -22.24 -0.60
CA GLY A 122 -4.06 -23.07 -0.42
C GLY A 122 -3.73 -24.49 0.09
N ALA A 123 -2.65 -25.09 -0.42
CA ALA A 123 -2.19 -26.40 0.04
C ALA A 123 -1.74 -26.40 1.51
N THR A 124 -1.34 -25.27 2.08
CA THR A 124 -0.97 -25.14 3.50
C THR A 124 -2.18 -24.91 4.42
N MET A 125 -3.34 -24.58 3.87
CA MET A 125 -4.57 -24.30 4.62
C MET A 125 -5.29 -25.58 5.05
N THR A 126 -4.75 -26.27 6.05
CA THR A 126 -5.42 -27.40 6.68
C THR A 126 -6.32 -26.93 7.83
N VAL A 127 -7.29 -27.76 8.22
CA VAL A 127 -8.20 -27.45 9.35
C VAL A 127 -7.40 -27.19 10.63
N ASP A 128 -6.41 -28.02 10.91
CA ASP A 128 -5.57 -27.90 12.11
C ASP A 128 -4.69 -26.64 12.09
N ALA A 129 -4.19 -26.25 10.91
CA ALA A 129 -3.43 -25.01 10.75
C ALA A 129 -4.30 -23.76 10.91
N PHE A 130 -5.58 -23.83 10.54
CA PHE A 130 -6.50 -22.70 10.61
C PHE A 130 -7.15 -22.57 11.99
N LEU A 131 -7.64 -23.67 12.56
CA LEU A 131 -8.42 -23.67 13.81
C LEU A 131 -7.56 -23.88 15.07
N ASN A 132 -6.37 -23.30 15.14
CA ASN A 132 -5.59 -23.30 16.37
C ASN A 132 -5.55 -21.88 16.99
N PHE A 133 -5.35 -21.81 18.31
CA PHE A 133 -5.31 -20.57 19.04
C PHE A 133 -4.25 -19.58 18.53
N GLN A 134 -3.12 -20.08 18.05
CA GLN A 134 -2.04 -19.26 17.53
C GLN A 134 -2.44 -18.57 16.24
N THR A 135 -3.04 -19.30 15.29
CA THR A 135 -3.53 -18.72 14.01
C THR A 135 -4.66 -17.74 14.27
N LEU A 136 -5.62 -18.08 15.12
CA LEU A 136 -6.72 -17.18 15.48
C LEU A 136 -6.21 -15.90 16.16
N GLY A 137 -5.20 -16.03 17.03
CA GLY A 137 -4.53 -14.89 17.67
C GLY A 137 -3.82 -13.99 16.65
N ILE A 138 -3.12 -14.58 15.67
CA ILE A 138 -2.45 -13.83 14.59
C ILE A 138 -3.48 -13.11 13.71
N VAL A 139 -4.59 -13.77 13.35
CA VAL A 139 -5.67 -13.17 12.56
C VAL A 139 -6.31 -11.99 13.32
N ALA A 140 -6.65 -12.18 14.58
CA ALA A 140 -7.23 -11.13 15.42
C ALA A 140 -6.26 -9.96 15.61
N GLY A 141 -4.98 -10.25 15.90
CA GLY A 141 -3.92 -9.25 16.03
C GLY A 141 -3.69 -8.48 14.72
N GLY A 142 -3.70 -9.18 13.59
CA GLY A 142 -3.58 -8.57 12.26
C GLY A 142 -4.76 -7.64 11.94
N PHE A 143 -5.99 -8.05 12.27
CA PHE A 143 -7.17 -7.20 12.12
C PHE A 143 -7.06 -5.89 12.92
N LEU A 144 -6.66 -5.97 14.18
CA LEU A 144 -6.44 -4.81 15.04
C LEU A 144 -5.30 -3.93 14.52
N ALA A 145 -4.17 -4.54 14.14
CA ALA A 145 -3.02 -3.82 13.59
C ALA A 145 -3.38 -3.04 12.32
N PHE A 146 -4.18 -3.64 11.42
CA PHE A 146 -4.73 -2.96 10.24
C PHE A 146 -5.62 -1.79 10.62
N GLY A 147 -6.53 -1.97 11.56
CA GLY A 147 -7.38 -0.90 12.08
C GLY A 147 -6.57 0.27 12.64
N PHE A 148 -5.56 -0.01 13.45
CA PHE A 148 -4.66 1.01 13.99
C PHE A 148 -3.82 1.69 12.91
N SER A 149 -3.35 0.96 11.90
CA SER A 149 -2.61 1.54 10.76
C SER A 149 -3.46 2.53 9.98
N ILE A 150 -4.72 2.16 9.67
CA ILE A 150 -5.68 3.03 8.99
C ILE A 150 -5.98 4.28 9.85
N PHE A 151 -6.24 4.07 11.13
CA PHE A 151 -6.48 5.17 12.08
C PHE A 151 -5.28 6.12 12.15
N GLY A 152 -4.07 5.59 12.28
CA GLY A 152 -2.83 6.37 12.32
C GLY A 152 -2.60 7.19 11.05
N GLY A 153 -2.85 6.59 9.87
CA GLY A 153 -2.76 7.29 8.59
C GLY A 153 -3.78 8.43 8.46
N ILE A 154 -5.02 8.21 8.90
CA ILE A 154 -6.06 9.24 8.95
C ILE A 154 -5.64 10.36 9.91
N LEU A 155 -5.17 10.00 11.11
CA LEU A 155 -4.74 10.96 12.11
C LEU A 155 -3.58 11.81 11.61
N LEU A 156 -2.59 11.20 10.96
CA LEU A 156 -1.46 11.91 10.37
C LEU A 156 -1.93 12.97 9.36
N VAL A 157 -2.84 12.62 8.46
CA VAL A 157 -3.39 13.58 7.48
C VAL A 157 -4.17 14.69 8.19
N LYS A 158 -4.93 14.38 9.23
CA LYS A 158 -5.64 15.40 10.02
C LYS A 158 -4.66 16.37 10.68
N VAL A 159 -3.58 15.86 11.27
CA VAL A 159 -2.53 16.70 11.87
C VAL A 159 -1.85 17.56 10.80
N MET A 160 -1.51 16.99 9.64
CA MET A 160 -0.98 17.77 8.51
C MET A 160 -1.94 18.86 8.06
N ASN A 161 -3.23 18.57 8.05
CA ASN A 161 -4.27 19.53 7.67
C ASN A 161 -4.39 20.70 8.66
N LEU A 162 -3.96 20.56 9.91
CA LEU A 162 -3.95 21.69 10.86
C LEU A 162 -2.94 22.77 10.42
N PHE A 163 -1.78 22.34 9.92
CA PHE A 163 -0.67 23.23 9.56
C PHE A 163 -0.65 23.61 8.07
N SER A 164 -1.38 22.90 7.21
CA SER A 164 -1.37 23.12 5.76
C SER A 164 -2.56 23.94 5.29
N LYS A 165 -2.31 24.89 4.38
CA LYS A 165 -3.37 25.60 3.64
C LYS A 165 -4.07 24.69 2.64
N LYS A 166 -3.31 23.84 1.94
CA LYS A 166 -3.81 22.80 1.05
C LYS A 166 -4.29 21.62 1.90
N LYS A 167 -5.60 21.39 1.90
CA LYS A 167 -6.17 20.30 2.68
C LYS A 167 -6.11 19.00 1.90
N ILE A 168 -5.80 17.91 2.60
CA ILE A 168 -5.74 16.55 2.06
C ILE A 168 -6.96 15.78 2.57
N ASN A 169 -7.60 15.02 1.70
CA ASN A 169 -8.70 14.15 2.11
C ASN A 169 -8.14 13.02 3.01
N PRO A 170 -8.70 12.80 4.22
CA PRO A 170 -8.23 11.78 5.15
C PRO A 170 -8.21 10.35 4.57
N LEU A 171 -9.01 10.08 3.52
CA LEU A 171 -8.99 8.80 2.81
C LEU A 171 -7.63 8.49 2.19
N VAL A 172 -6.84 9.51 1.81
CA VAL A 172 -5.47 9.32 1.33
C VAL A 172 -4.59 8.71 2.43
N GLY A 173 -4.73 9.19 3.67
CA GLY A 173 -4.04 8.63 4.82
C GLY A 173 -4.49 7.21 5.17
N ALA A 174 -5.80 6.96 5.06
CA ALA A 174 -6.38 5.64 5.32
C ALA A 174 -5.78 4.53 4.43
N THR A 175 -5.18 4.88 3.31
CA THR A 175 -4.58 3.95 2.34
C THR A 175 -3.06 3.80 2.46
N GLY A 176 -2.42 4.39 3.48
CA GLY A 176 -0.99 4.27 3.75
C GLY A 176 -0.57 2.89 4.29
N LEU A 177 -1.08 1.82 3.70
CA LEU A 177 -0.85 0.43 4.06
C LEU A 177 -0.58 -0.41 2.80
N SER A 178 -0.06 -1.63 2.95
CA SER A 178 0.43 -2.43 1.84
C SER A 178 -0.64 -3.19 1.03
N ALA A 179 -1.94 -2.95 1.25
CA ALA A 179 -3.03 -3.60 0.50
C ALA A 179 -3.31 -2.90 -0.84
N VAL A 180 -2.37 -2.94 -1.76
CA VAL A 180 -2.46 -2.34 -3.10
C VAL A 180 -3.11 -3.33 -4.08
N PRO A 181 -4.03 -2.90 -4.92
CA PRO A 181 -4.72 -1.59 -5.05
C PRO A 181 -6.06 -1.54 -4.29
N MET A 182 -6.38 -2.56 -3.49
CA MET A 182 -7.71 -2.75 -2.90
C MET A 182 -8.07 -1.59 -1.97
N ALA A 183 -7.17 -1.18 -1.07
CA ALA A 183 -7.41 -0.08 -0.15
C ALA A 183 -7.75 1.22 -0.88
N SER A 184 -7.03 1.52 -1.96
CA SER A 184 -7.25 2.72 -2.77
C SER A 184 -8.59 2.71 -3.50
N ARG A 185 -9.04 1.55 -3.96
CA ARG A 185 -10.37 1.39 -4.59
C ARG A 185 -11.48 1.61 -3.57
N VAL A 186 -11.38 0.96 -2.41
CA VAL A 186 -12.35 1.13 -1.31
C VAL A 186 -12.43 2.59 -0.85
N ALA A 187 -11.29 3.26 -0.68
CA ALA A 187 -11.25 4.68 -0.33
C ALA A 187 -11.90 5.56 -1.41
N ASN A 188 -11.65 5.28 -2.68
CA ASN A 188 -12.28 6.00 -3.78
C ASN A 188 -13.80 5.80 -3.81
N ASP A 189 -14.28 4.57 -3.58
CA ASP A 189 -15.70 4.27 -3.51
C ASP A 189 -16.38 4.99 -2.34
N ILE A 190 -15.69 5.13 -1.20
CA ILE A 190 -16.17 5.93 -0.08
C ILE A 190 -16.26 7.41 -0.49
N ALA A 191 -15.22 7.99 -1.10
CA ALA A 191 -15.24 9.39 -1.52
C ALA A 191 -16.40 9.69 -2.47
N LEU A 192 -16.63 8.82 -3.46
CA LEU A 192 -17.71 8.96 -4.46
C LEU A 192 -19.11 8.90 -3.85
N LYS A 193 -19.29 8.24 -2.70
CA LYS A 193 -20.58 8.24 -1.97
C LYS A 193 -20.91 9.61 -1.38
N TYR A 194 -19.92 10.43 -1.06
CA TYR A 194 -20.10 11.76 -0.47
C TYR A 194 -20.04 12.87 -1.51
N ASP A 195 -19.21 12.73 -2.54
CA ASP A 195 -19.11 13.64 -3.68
C ASP A 195 -18.78 12.83 -4.94
N PRO A 196 -19.74 12.65 -5.88
CA PRO A 196 -19.55 11.88 -7.12
C PRO A 196 -18.43 12.41 -8.05
N LYS A 197 -17.94 13.63 -7.82
CA LYS A 197 -16.84 14.24 -8.57
C LYS A 197 -15.48 14.06 -7.90
N ASN A 198 -15.45 13.56 -6.67
CA ASN A 198 -14.22 13.43 -5.88
C ASN A 198 -13.52 12.09 -6.12
N HIS A 199 -12.81 11.98 -7.22
CA HIS A 199 -12.00 10.81 -7.55
C HIS A 199 -10.64 10.89 -6.83
N VAL A 200 -10.50 10.19 -5.69
CA VAL A 200 -9.27 10.18 -4.89
C VAL A 200 -8.32 9.02 -5.24
N LEU A 201 -8.67 8.14 -6.18
CA LEU A 201 -7.96 6.90 -6.48
C LEU A 201 -6.45 7.10 -6.66
N ASN A 202 -6.02 8.04 -7.50
CA ASN A 202 -4.60 8.27 -7.80
C ASN A 202 -3.82 8.75 -6.57
N TYR A 203 -4.42 9.58 -5.73
CA TYR A 203 -3.82 10.07 -4.49
C TYR A 203 -3.69 8.93 -3.48
N CYS A 204 -4.72 8.12 -3.36
CA CYS A 204 -4.72 6.93 -2.51
C CYS A 204 -3.72 5.88 -2.99
N MET A 205 -3.58 5.66 -4.30
CA MET A 205 -2.58 4.75 -4.87
C MET A 205 -1.15 5.18 -4.53
N SER A 206 -0.86 6.48 -4.56
CA SER A 206 0.46 7.00 -4.19
C SER A 206 0.78 6.71 -2.72
N SER A 207 -0.17 6.96 -1.82
CA SER A 207 -0.04 6.64 -0.39
C SER A 207 0.11 5.13 -0.16
N ASN A 208 -0.66 4.33 -0.90
CA ASN A 208 -0.66 2.87 -0.80
C ASN A 208 0.69 2.27 -1.24
N VAL A 209 1.27 2.76 -2.34
CA VAL A 209 2.62 2.34 -2.78
C VAL A 209 3.69 2.75 -1.77
N ALA A 210 3.60 3.95 -1.20
CA ALA A 210 4.49 4.38 -0.12
C ALA A 210 4.39 3.46 1.11
N GLY A 211 3.18 2.97 1.43
CA GLY A 211 2.94 1.98 2.48
C GLY A 211 3.63 0.64 2.24
N VAL A 212 3.70 0.19 0.97
CA VAL A 212 4.46 -1.03 0.62
C VAL A 212 5.95 -0.86 0.90
N ILE A 213 6.52 0.26 0.45
CA ILE A 213 7.95 0.56 0.67
C ILE A 213 8.23 0.65 2.18
N GLY A 214 7.39 1.40 2.91
CA GLY A 214 7.54 1.56 4.36
C GLY A 214 7.45 0.25 5.13
N SER A 215 6.49 -0.61 4.80
CA SER A 215 6.34 -1.91 5.46
C SER A 215 7.48 -2.87 5.13
N ALA A 216 8.01 -2.85 3.90
CA ALA A 216 9.17 -3.64 3.50
C ALA A 216 10.44 -3.21 4.24
N VAL A 217 10.67 -1.91 4.36
CA VAL A 217 11.81 -1.35 5.12
C VAL A 217 11.65 -1.68 6.60
N ALA A 218 10.48 -1.51 7.19
CA ALA A 218 10.22 -1.85 8.59
C ALA A 218 10.45 -3.35 8.87
N ALA A 219 9.99 -4.22 7.97
CA ALA A 219 10.23 -5.65 8.08
C ALA A 219 11.74 -5.99 8.01
N GLY A 220 12.47 -5.39 7.07
CA GLY A 220 13.93 -5.56 6.97
C GLY A 220 14.66 -5.10 8.23
N ILE A 221 14.28 -3.96 8.80
CA ILE A 221 14.84 -3.48 10.07
C ILE A 221 14.57 -4.48 11.20
N LEU A 222 13.34 -4.98 11.32
CA LEU A 222 12.99 -5.96 12.35
C LEU A 222 13.80 -7.26 12.20
N ILE A 223 13.98 -7.75 10.97
CA ILE A 223 14.81 -8.93 10.69
C ILE A 223 16.26 -8.67 11.12
N SER A 224 16.81 -7.51 10.78
CA SER A 224 18.19 -7.14 11.13
C SER A 224 18.44 -7.04 12.66
N PHE A 225 17.41 -6.69 13.44
CA PHE A 225 17.54 -6.57 14.91
C PHE A 225 17.14 -7.83 15.68
N LEU A 226 16.28 -8.67 15.11
CA LEU A 226 15.69 -9.83 15.80
C LEU A 226 16.12 -11.18 15.19
N GLY A 227 16.73 -11.17 14.02
CA GLY A 227 17.26 -12.33 13.30
C GLY A 227 18.72 -12.58 13.56
#